data_00da4fb4efb40c00ef8970c37213641d
#
_entry.id   00da4fb4efb40c00ef8970c37213641d
#
_cell.length_a   1.000
_cell.length_b   1.000
_cell.length_c   1.000
_cell.angle_alpha   90.00
_cell.angle_beta   90.00
_cell.angle_gamma   90.00
#
_symmetry.space_group_name_H-M   'P 1'
#
loop_
_entity.id
_entity.type
_entity.pdbx_description
1 polymer ?
#
loop_
_entity_poly.entity_id
_entity_poly.type
_entity_poly.pdbx_seq_one_letter_code
_entity_poly.pdbx_strand_id
1 'polypeptide(L)'
;FDAECEMVGFGDITYNGARAWREYVEGALTRFGATQHMLGPQLATIDGDTAECRTDVQALHYLVEPEGSTLTLWATYLTRMSRIQGEWKIARHELVTRGTKIDSA
;
A
#
# COMPACT_ATOMS: atom_id res chain seq x y z
N PHE A 1 9.46 -7.53 3.26
CA PHE A 1 9.36 -6.45 4.28
C PHE A 1 10.44 -6.64 5.32
N ASP A 2 11.03 -5.52 5.77
CA ASP A 2 11.85 -5.50 6.96
C ASP A 2 10.94 -5.76 8.17
N ALA A 3 11.43 -6.54 9.14
CA ALA A 3 10.66 -6.83 10.35
C ALA A 3 10.28 -5.54 11.12
N GLU A 4 11.07 -4.47 10.98
CA GLU A 4 10.85 -3.18 11.63
C GLU A 4 10.32 -2.11 10.65
N CYS A 5 9.69 -2.52 9.55
CA CYS A 5 9.19 -1.59 8.54
C CYS A 5 8.14 -0.64 9.11
N GLU A 6 8.02 0.53 8.49
CA GLU A 6 7.04 1.55 8.84
C GLU A 6 6.05 1.72 7.68
N MET A 7 4.75 1.55 7.97
CA MET A 7 3.68 1.64 6.98
C MET A 7 2.81 2.85 7.33
N VAL A 8 2.82 3.87 6.48
CA VAL A 8 2.27 5.21 6.78
C VAL A 8 1.16 5.57 5.80
N GLY A 9 0.13 6.25 6.28
CA GLY A 9 -0.92 6.80 5.42
C GLY A 9 -2.07 5.85 5.12
N PHE A 10 -2.12 4.70 5.78
CA PHE A 10 -3.22 3.74 5.65
C PHE A 10 -4.28 4.06 6.73
N GLY A 11 -5.17 5.01 6.39
CA GLY A 11 -5.99 5.71 7.36
C GLY A 11 -5.13 6.74 8.11
N ASP A 12 -5.48 7.07 9.34
CA ASP A 12 -4.73 8.02 10.17
C ASP A 12 -3.73 7.32 11.11
N ILE A 13 -3.37 6.09 10.80
CA ILE A 13 -2.55 5.24 11.67
C ILE A 13 -1.25 4.88 10.94
N THR A 14 -0.15 4.90 11.68
CA THR A 14 1.13 4.34 11.22
C THR A 14 1.30 2.96 11.83
N TYR A 15 1.56 1.96 10.98
CA TYR A 15 1.80 0.58 11.44
C TYR A 15 3.31 0.34 11.47
N ASN A 16 3.82 -0.07 12.62
CA ASN A 16 5.24 -0.34 12.82
C ASN A 16 5.47 -1.84 12.86
N GLY A 17 6.33 -2.33 11.97
CA GLY A 17 6.70 -3.72 11.87
C GLY A 17 5.82 -4.54 10.94
N ALA A 18 6.41 -5.56 10.33
CA ALA A 18 5.73 -6.42 9.36
C ALA A 18 4.54 -7.17 9.97
N ARG A 19 4.64 -7.54 11.25
CA ARG A 19 3.55 -8.24 11.94
C ARG A 19 2.31 -7.37 12.08
N ALA A 20 2.47 -6.12 12.54
CA ALA A 20 1.36 -5.19 12.69
C ALA A 20 0.71 -4.88 11.34
N TRP A 21 1.53 -4.72 10.30
CA TRP A 21 1.05 -4.50 8.95
C TRP A 21 0.23 -5.69 8.44
N ARG A 22 0.71 -6.91 8.64
CA ARG A 22 0.00 -8.11 8.21
C ARG A 22 -1.36 -8.24 8.90
N GLU A 23 -1.43 -7.97 10.21
CA GLU A 23 -2.69 -8.01 10.96
C GLU A 23 -3.69 -6.99 10.42
N TYR A 24 -3.24 -5.78 10.10
CA TYR A 24 -4.09 -4.76 9.48
C TYR A 24 -4.64 -5.22 8.14
N VAL A 25 -3.79 -5.74 7.25
CA VAL A 25 -4.17 -6.18 5.90
C VAL A 25 -5.18 -7.33 5.98
N GLU A 26 -4.94 -8.31 6.84
CA GLU A 26 -5.88 -9.42 7.03
C GLU A 26 -7.27 -8.92 7.42
N GLY A 27 -7.36 -7.97 8.36
CA GLY A 27 -8.62 -7.36 8.76
C GLY A 27 -9.26 -6.53 7.66
N ALA A 28 -8.48 -5.72 6.94
CA ALA A 28 -8.99 -4.85 5.89
C ALA A 28 -9.56 -5.64 4.72
N LEU A 29 -8.94 -6.74 4.34
CA LEU A 29 -9.38 -7.56 3.20
C LEU A 29 -10.74 -8.21 3.41
N THR A 30 -11.20 -8.36 4.65
CA THR A 30 -12.52 -8.93 4.91
C THR A 30 -13.67 -8.06 4.41
N ARG A 31 -13.43 -6.77 4.17
CA ARG A 31 -14.45 -5.82 3.70
C ARG A 31 -14.60 -5.81 2.19
N PHE A 32 -13.71 -6.49 1.48
CA PHE A 32 -13.66 -6.48 0.02
C PHE A 32 -13.84 -7.87 -0.54
N GLY A 33 -14.53 -7.94 -1.68
CA GLY A 33 -14.54 -9.11 -2.54
C GLY A 33 -13.35 -9.04 -3.50
N ALA A 34 -13.61 -8.92 -4.81
CA ALA A 34 -12.56 -8.76 -5.79
C ALA A 34 -11.89 -7.39 -5.66
N THR A 35 -10.58 -7.34 -5.90
CA THR A 35 -9.81 -6.09 -5.98
C THR A 35 -8.93 -6.11 -7.22
N GLN A 36 -8.64 -4.93 -7.76
CA GLN A 36 -7.70 -4.79 -8.87
C GLN A 36 -6.86 -3.54 -8.67
N HIS A 37 -5.55 -3.72 -8.60
CA HIS A 37 -4.60 -2.62 -8.48
C HIS A 37 -3.88 -2.42 -9.80
N MET A 38 -3.97 -1.21 -10.35
CA MET A 38 -3.24 -0.81 -11.55
C MET A 38 -2.11 0.10 -11.12
N LEU A 39 -0.88 -0.32 -11.37
CA LEU A 39 0.33 0.41 -11.00
C LEU A 39 0.93 1.08 -12.21
N GLY A 40 1.34 2.34 -12.04
CA GLY A 40 2.17 3.03 -13.01
C GLY A 40 3.63 2.54 -12.96
N PRO A 41 4.51 3.08 -13.80
CA PRO A 41 5.93 2.75 -13.74
C PRO A 41 6.52 3.13 -12.39
N GLN A 42 7.40 2.27 -11.86
CA GLN A 42 8.13 2.59 -10.65
C GLN A 42 9.35 3.43 -10.98
N LEU A 43 9.43 4.60 -10.35
CA LEU A 43 10.60 5.46 -10.43
C LEU A 43 11.46 5.23 -9.20
N ALA A 44 12.72 4.87 -9.40
CA ALA A 44 13.60 4.53 -8.29
C ALA A 44 14.92 5.30 -8.38
N THR A 45 15.40 5.76 -7.21
CA THR A 45 16.73 6.30 -7.04
C THR A 45 17.47 5.43 -6.04
N ILE A 46 18.58 4.83 -6.48
CA ILE A 46 19.35 3.90 -5.64
C ILE A 46 20.61 4.61 -5.17
N ASP A 47 20.89 4.51 -3.87
CA ASP A 47 22.10 5.05 -3.25
C ASP A 47 22.67 4.00 -2.29
N GLY A 48 23.64 3.22 -2.80
CA GLY A 48 24.26 2.14 -2.02
C GLY A 48 23.26 1.07 -1.61
N ASP A 49 23.04 0.93 -0.31
CA ASP A 49 22.14 -0.07 0.26
C ASP A 49 20.73 0.47 0.54
N THR A 50 20.41 1.66 0.01
CA THR A 50 19.08 2.26 0.14
C THR A 50 18.52 2.63 -1.22
N ALA A 51 17.19 2.66 -1.35
CA ALA A 51 16.50 3.11 -2.53
C ALA A 51 15.23 3.86 -2.16
N GLU A 52 14.95 4.94 -2.89
CA GLU A 52 13.69 5.67 -2.79
C GLU A 52 12.89 5.38 -4.05
N CYS A 53 11.65 4.93 -3.88
CA CYS A 53 10.79 4.53 -5.00
C CYS A 53 9.48 5.31 -4.95
N ARG A 54 8.96 5.62 -6.13
CA ARG A 54 7.64 6.23 -6.30
C ARG A 54 6.85 5.46 -7.32
N THR A 55 5.59 5.12 -6.99
CA THR A 55 4.68 4.41 -7.89
C THR A 55 3.27 4.98 -7.73
N ASP A 56 2.65 5.42 -8.81
CA ASP A 56 1.24 5.79 -8.78
C ASP A 56 0.38 4.54 -8.88
N VAL A 57 -0.76 4.56 -8.19
CA VAL A 57 -1.66 3.41 -8.12
C VAL A 57 -3.12 3.84 -8.27
N GLN A 58 -3.88 3.03 -8.99
CA GLN A 58 -5.34 3.08 -8.99
C GLN A 58 -5.83 1.72 -8.49
N ALA A 59 -6.58 1.72 -7.40
CA ALA A 59 -7.03 0.49 -6.76
C ALA A 59 -8.56 0.44 -6.73
N LEU A 60 -9.14 -0.57 -7.38
CA LEU A 60 -10.56 -0.83 -7.39
C LEU A 60 -10.88 -1.96 -6.42
N HIS A 61 -11.89 -1.74 -5.58
CA HIS A 61 -12.35 -2.70 -4.58
C HIS A 61 -13.85 -2.92 -4.73
N TYR A 62 -14.26 -4.17 -4.87
CA TYR A 62 -15.67 -4.53 -4.79
C TYR A 62 -16.02 -4.75 -3.33
N LEU A 63 -16.99 -3.98 -2.82
CA LEU A 63 -17.36 -4.06 -1.40
C LEU A 63 -18.24 -5.28 -1.16
N VAL A 64 -18.02 -5.93 -0.02
CA VAL A 64 -18.91 -7.00 0.45
C VAL A 64 -20.24 -6.39 0.90
N GLU A 65 -20.17 -5.23 1.54
CA GLU A 65 -21.34 -4.54 2.09
C GLU A 65 -21.20 -3.02 1.83
N PRO A 66 -22.13 -2.38 1.08
CA PRO A 66 -23.25 -2.98 0.36
C PRO A 66 -22.81 -3.69 -0.92
N GLU A 67 -23.40 -4.85 -1.18
CA GLU A 67 -23.07 -5.68 -2.33
C GLU A 67 -23.28 -4.92 -3.65
N GLY A 68 -22.34 -5.08 -4.57
CA GLY A 68 -22.37 -4.41 -5.88
C GLY A 68 -21.79 -3.00 -5.89
N SER A 69 -21.46 -2.43 -4.72
CA SER A 69 -20.79 -1.15 -4.62
C SER A 69 -19.28 -1.31 -4.81
N THR A 70 -18.65 -0.24 -5.30
CA THR A 70 -17.20 -0.23 -5.50
C THR A 70 -16.56 0.97 -4.81
N LEU A 71 -15.32 0.78 -4.36
CA LEU A 71 -14.46 1.85 -3.86
C LEU A 71 -13.24 1.94 -4.77
N THR A 72 -13.01 3.11 -5.33
CA THR A 72 -11.81 3.39 -6.12
C THR A 72 -10.91 4.34 -5.35
N LEU A 73 -9.64 3.99 -5.25
CA LEU A 73 -8.60 4.77 -4.61
C LEU A 73 -7.57 5.20 -5.66
N TRP A 74 -7.26 6.49 -5.69
CA TRP A 74 -6.14 7.03 -6.45
C TRP A 74 -5.09 7.49 -5.46
N ALA A 75 -3.87 7.00 -5.62
CA ALA A 75 -2.83 7.24 -4.64
C ALA A 75 -1.43 7.16 -5.26
N THR A 76 -0.46 7.56 -4.48
CA THR A 76 0.96 7.38 -4.78
C THR A 76 1.59 6.61 -3.64
N TYR A 77 2.35 5.56 -3.97
CA TYR A 77 3.22 4.89 -3.01
C TYR A 77 4.58 5.56 -3.02
N LEU A 78 5.06 5.96 -1.85
CA LEU A 78 6.43 6.39 -1.61
C LEU A 78 7.08 5.32 -0.74
N THR A 79 8.08 4.63 -1.31
CA THR A 79 8.67 3.46 -0.66
C THR A 79 10.15 3.67 -0.48
N ARG A 80 10.63 3.46 0.76
CA ARG A 80 12.05 3.36 1.05
C ARG A 80 12.41 1.91 1.26
N MET A 81 13.43 1.47 0.55
CA MET A 81 13.94 0.11 0.64
C MET A 81 15.35 0.11 1.19
N SER A 82 15.70 -0.93 1.91
CA SER A 82 17.05 -1.17 2.40
C SER A 82 17.52 -2.54 1.94
N ARG A 83 18.79 -2.63 1.55
CA ARG A 83 19.40 -3.91 1.25
C ARG A 83 20.01 -4.48 2.51
N ILE A 84 19.47 -5.61 2.95
CA ILE A 84 19.85 -6.29 4.18
C ILE A 84 20.29 -7.69 3.79
N GLN A 85 21.56 -8.04 4.07
CA GLN A 85 22.13 -9.34 3.73
C GLN A 85 21.94 -9.69 2.25
N GLY A 86 22.16 -8.71 1.38
CA GLY A 86 22.04 -8.90 -0.06
C GLY A 86 20.62 -8.86 -0.64
N GLU A 87 19.61 -8.70 0.20
CA GLU A 87 18.22 -8.67 -0.23
C GLU A 87 17.60 -7.30 -0.01
N TRP A 88 16.85 -6.81 -1.00
CA TRP A 88 16.07 -5.58 -0.87
C TRP A 88 14.79 -5.85 -0.10
N LYS A 89 14.55 -5.05 0.95
CA LYS A 89 13.35 -5.13 1.78
C LYS A 89 12.73 -3.76 1.96
N ILE A 90 11.41 -3.72 2.08
CA ILE A 90 10.67 -2.48 2.34
C ILE A 90 10.93 -2.08 3.81
N ALA A 91 11.56 -0.91 3.98
CA ALA A 91 11.78 -0.31 5.30
C ALA A 91 10.67 0.67 5.66
N ARG A 92 10.15 1.41 4.67
CA ARG A 92 9.05 2.35 4.87
C ARG A 92 8.19 2.37 3.60
N HIS A 93 6.89 2.34 3.78
CA HIS A 93 5.93 2.40 2.68
C HIS A 93 4.83 3.37 3.04
N GLU A 94 4.74 4.45 2.29
CA GLU A 94 3.76 5.49 2.54
C GLU A 94 2.73 5.52 1.40
N LEU A 95 1.45 5.51 1.78
CA LEU A 95 0.35 5.74 0.87
C LEU A 95 -0.04 7.20 0.95
N VAL A 96 0.11 7.93 -0.14
CA VAL A 96 -0.36 9.31 -0.26
C VAL A 96 -1.65 9.28 -1.08
N THR A 97 -2.79 9.34 -0.40
CA THR A 97 -4.10 9.32 -1.05
C THR A 97 -4.33 10.61 -1.82
N ARG A 98 -4.68 10.48 -3.10
CA ARG A 98 -5.02 11.61 -3.97
C ARG A 98 -6.51 11.82 -4.04
N GLY A 99 -7.30 10.75 -3.98
CA GLY A 99 -8.74 10.81 -4.02
C GLY A 99 -9.37 9.44 -3.87
N THR A 100 -10.62 9.41 -3.49
CA THR A 100 -11.43 8.19 -3.40
C THR A 100 -12.81 8.46 -3.97
N LYS A 101 -13.45 7.40 -4.48
CA LYS A 101 -14.82 7.46 -4.97
C LYS A 101 -15.51 6.15 -4.66
N ILE A 102 -16.75 6.25 -4.15
CA ILE A 102 -17.62 5.10 -3.94
C ILE A 102 -18.75 5.20 -4.96
N ASP A 103 -18.93 4.14 -5.75
CA ASP A 103 -20.04 3.99 -6.67
C ASP A 103 -21.01 2.94 -6.12
N SER A 104 -22.27 3.34 -5.94
CA SER A 104 -23.32 2.43 -5.48
C SER A 104 -23.85 1.60 -6.64
N ALA A 105 -24.25 0.38 -6.34
CA ALA A 105 -24.85 -0.52 -7.32
C ALA A 105 -26.19 0.02 -7.83
#